data_56f99fe5dd3d348e1df998e774aca6b0
#
_entry.id   56f99fe5dd3d348e1df998e774aca6b0
#
_cell.length_a   1.000
_cell.length_b   1.000
_cell.length_c   1.000
_cell.angle_alpha   90.00
_cell.angle_beta   90.00
_cell.angle_gamma   90.00
#
_symmetry.space_group_name_H-M   'P 1'
#
loop_
_entity.id
_entity.type
_entity.pdbx_description
1 polymer ?
#
loop_
_entity_poly.entity_id
_entity_poly.type
_entity_poly.pdbx_seq_one_letter_code
_entity_poly.pdbx_strand_id
1 'polypeptide(L)'
;MGILRQGWQCGGLTVVWSTLGLPALALCPADLPATLEAIAARPELSAARLGVQVETLAGKTVASREGDRFFVPASTLKLLTTAAVLTELGPAATLPTVILGATNADGTTTLQVMGGGDPSFDQGSLDALTTQLAQQNIRQVDILYGNESAFPGEAVNPNWEWEDVQAGYGAPVNALIFEENEIGLTLVPQAIGEPLQVIWDAPGQGAGWTIENDSTTVAAGGSEFVSVGRELSRPVLRVRGQLMAGAQPETAAIAEPDPGQAFLRALQRTLAAQGIAVQQTLVSSPPTDNLWQELAEIESPTLAELLIPTNQNSNNLYAEALLKTLGRRQVGATDATAAGIAIARQTLQDLGVNIDQVVMVDGSGLARKNLITPAAMVEVLQGMARSPDADPYRHSLAVAGVSGTLRNRLQGTPAEGRLYGKSGAISRNFALAGYLEPPNYEPLAFTILINNINAGGSVARPIIDDIVLQLAALKPCD
;
A
#
# COMPACT_ATOMS: atom_id res chain seq x y z
N MET A 1 -10.15 -1.62 10.35
CA MET A 1 -11.44 -1.26 9.72
C MET A 1 -11.93 -2.50 8.99
N GLY A 2 -13.01 -3.15 9.47
CA GLY A 2 -13.48 -4.40 8.89
C GLY A 2 -13.86 -4.22 7.42
N ILE A 3 -13.34 -5.07 6.56
CA ILE A 3 -13.74 -5.15 5.16
C ILE A 3 -15.14 -5.79 5.15
N LEU A 4 -16.19 -4.96 5.03
CA LEU A 4 -17.55 -5.43 4.82
C LEU A 4 -17.68 -6.02 3.41
N ARG A 5 -17.59 -7.34 3.30
CA ARG A 5 -18.11 -8.07 2.14
C ARG A 5 -19.59 -8.36 2.38
N GLN A 6 -20.47 -7.63 1.73
CA GLN A 6 -21.87 -8.02 1.58
C GLN A 6 -21.99 -9.05 0.47
N GLY A 7 -22.09 -10.32 0.86
CA GLY A 7 -22.53 -11.39 -0.02
C GLY A 7 -24.07 -11.34 -0.17
N TRP A 8 -24.56 -11.01 -1.34
CA TRP A 8 -25.98 -11.17 -1.70
C TRP A 8 -26.16 -12.51 -2.41
N GLN A 9 -26.80 -13.43 -1.75
CA GLN A 9 -27.51 -14.51 -2.45
C GLN A 9 -28.98 -14.41 -2.07
N CYS A 10 -29.78 -13.80 -2.93
CA CYS A 10 -31.24 -13.98 -2.95
C CYS A 10 -31.56 -15.14 -3.88
N GLY A 11 -32.19 -16.18 -3.30
CA GLY A 11 -32.79 -17.28 -4.06
C GLY A 11 -33.96 -16.80 -4.90
N GLY A 12 -33.99 -17.22 -6.16
CA GLY A 12 -35.11 -17.56 -6.99
C GLY A 12 -36.10 -16.48 -7.36
N LEU A 13 -35.84 -15.82 -8.48
CA LEU A 13 -36.76 -15.66 -9.61
C LEU A 13 -35.92 -15.06 -10.75
N THR A 14 -35.54 -15.88 -11.69
CA THR A 14 -34.83 -15.46 -12.91
C THR A 14 -35.76 -14.62 -13.76
N VAL A 15 -35.85 -13.34 -13.49
CA VAL A 15 -36.21 -12.36 -14.51
C VAL A 15 -34.93 -12.05 -15.25
N VAL A 16 -34.75 -12.68 -16.40
CA VAL A 16 -33.72 -12.30 -17.38
C VAL A 16 -34.10 -10.89 -17.88
N TRP A 17 -33.62 -9.88 -17.16
CA TRP A 17 -33.47 -8.56 -17.75
C TRP A 17 -32.28 -8.67 -18.68
N SER A 18 -32.54 -8.97 -19.96
CA SER A 18 -31.64 -8.62 -21.05
C SER A 18 -31.51 -7.09 -21.01
N THR A 19 -30.56 -6.60 -20.23
CA THR A 19 -30.02 -5.26 -20.42
C THR A 19 -29.26 -5.31 -21.74
N LEU A 20 -30.01 -5.10 -22.84
CA LEU A 20 -29.41 -4.50 -24.03
C LEU A 20 -28.70 -3.26 -23.50
N GLY A 21 -27.37 -3.33 -23.39
CA GLY A 21 -26.55 -2.18 -23.10
C GLY A 21 -26.88 -1.13 -24.14
N LEU A 22 -27.65 -0.12 -23.75
CA LEU A 22 -27.77 1.07 -24.56
C LEU A 22 -26.33 1.51 -24.86
N PRO A 23 -25.94 1.69 -26.14
CA PRO A 23 -24.65 2.26 -26.44
C PRO A 23 -24.53 3.53 -25.62
N ALA A 24 -23.49 3.67 -24.80
CA ALA A 24 -23.23 4.90 -24.07
C ALA A 24 -23.33 6.03 -25.11
N LEU A 25 -24.29 6.93 -24.93
CA LEU A 25 -24.45 8.08 -25.83
C LEU A 25 -23.09 8.78 -25.82
N ALA A 26 -22.50 8.92 -27.01
CA ALA A 26 -21.23 9.58 -27.18
C ALA A 26 -21.32 11.00 -26.59
N LEU A 27 -20.43 11.34 -25.67
CA LEU A 27 -20.42 12.59 -24.93
C LEU A 27 -19.48 13.60 -25.60
N CYS A 28 -19.99 14.78 -25.91
CA CYS A 28 -19.13 15.90 -26.32
C CYS A 28 -18.38 16.47 -25.10
N PRO A 29 -17.09 16.79 -25.19
CA PRO A 29 -16.35 17.40 -24.09
C PRO A 29 -17.02 18.65 -23.50
N ALA A 30 -17.72 19.44 -24.31
CA ALA A 30 -18.44 20.62 -23.85
C ALA A 30 -19.59 20.28 -22.89
N ASP A 31 -20.17 19.08 -22.95
CA ASP A 31 -21.28 18.65 -22.10
C ASP A 31 -20.80 17.99 -20.78
N LEU A 32 -19.51 17.61 -20.69
CA LEU A 32 -18.96 16.94 -19.52
C LEU A 32 -19.12 17.75 -18.22
N PRO A 33 -18.90 19.08 -18.17
CA PRO A 33 -19.11 19.85 -16.96
C PRO A 33 -20.53 19.75 -16.42
N ALA A 34 -21.53 19.86 -17.29
CA ALA A 34 -22.94 19.71 -16.91
C ALA A 34 -23.26 18.30 -16.39
N THR A 35 -22.67 17.29 -16.99
CA THR A 35 -22.79 15.88 -16.55
C THR A 35 -22.19 15.70 -15.16
N LEU A 36 -21.02 16.28 -14.88
CA LEU A 36 -20.38 16.23 -13.55
C LEU A 36 -21.24 16.94 -12.49
N GLU A 37 -21.86 18.08 -12.80
CA GLU A 37 -22.77 18.75 -11.88
C GLU A 37 -24.04 17.91 -11.61
N ALA A 38 -24.60 17.24 -12.62
CA ALA A 38 -25.71 16.31 -12.43
C ALA A 38 -25.36 15.14 -11.52
N ILE A 39 -24.13 14.58 -11.64
CA ILE A 39 -23.63 13.55 -10.72
C ILE A 39 -23.42 14.11 -9.32
N ALA A 40 -22.84 15.29 -9.19
CA ALA A 40 -22.61 15.95 -7.90
C ALA A 40 -23.91 16.29 -7.15
N ALA A 41 -25.01 16.49 -7.87
CA ALA A 41 -26.34 16.74 -7.30
C ALA A 41 -27.05 15.47 -6.78
N ARG A 42 -26.46 14.28 -6.92
CA ARG A 42 -27.08 13.05 -6.41
C ARG A 42 -27.26 13.10 -4.89
N PRO A 43 -28.35 12.52 -4.34
CA PRO A 43 -28.61 12.54 -2.89
C PRO A 43 -27.46 12.00 -2.04
N GLU A 44 -26.74 10.98 -2.52
CA GLU A 44 -25.61 10.34 -1.84
C GLU A 44 -24.42 11.30 -1.64
N LEU A 45 -24.31 12.32 -2.49
CA LEU A 45 -23.25 13.33 -2.43
C LEU A 45 -23.69 14.65 -1.79
N SER A 46 -24.94 14.78 -1.33
CA SER A 46 -25.52 16.04 -0.81
C SER A 46 -24.72 16.69 0.34
N ALA A 47 -24.04 15.88 1.16
CA ALA A 47 -23.18 16.33 2.26
C ALA A 47 -21.68 16.07 2.00
N ALA A 48 -21.36 15.51 0.85
CA ALA A 48 -20.00 15.17 0.45
C ALA A 48 -19.40 16.26 -0.45
N ARG A 49 -18.08 16.18 -0.65
CA ARG A 49 -17.39 16.98 -1.65
C ARG A 49 -16.93 16.08 -2.78
N LEU A 50 -17.11 16.55 -4.01
CA LEU A 50 -16.63 15.89 -5.22
C LEU A 50 -15.64 16.82 -5.93
N GLY A 51 -14.37 16.43 -6.01
CA GLY A 51 -13.33 17.07 -6.80
C GLY A 51 -13.01 16.25 -8.04
N VAL A 52 -12.98 16.90 -9.19
CA VAL A 52 -12.64 16.25 -10.48
C VAL A 52 -11.75 17.18 -11.28
N GLN A 53 -10.68 16.64 -11.84
CA GLN A 53 -9.86 17.28 -12.86
C GLN A 53 -9.61 16.29 -13.98
N VAL A 54 -9.82 16.71 -15.22
CA VAL A 54 -9.62 15.91 -16.43
C VAL A 54 -8.91 16.75 -17.47
N GLU A 55 -7.76 16.26 -17.92
CA GLU A 55 -6.96 16.93 -18.96
C GLU A 55 -6.48 15.91 -19.99
N THR A 56 -6.23 16.36 -21.22
CA THR A 56 -5.47 15.54 -22.17
C THR A 56 -4.02 15.45 -21.72
N LEU A 57 -3.29 14.45 -22.19
CA LEU A 57 -1.85 14.36 -21.88
C LEU A 57 -1.05 15.55 -22.44
N ALA A 58 -1.61 16.30 -23.40
CA ALA A 58 -1.04 17.53 -23.94
C ALA A 58 -1.31 18.77 -23.06
N GLY A 59 -2.05 18.64 -21.94
CA GLY A 59 -2.32 19.73 -20.99
C GLY A 59 -3.58 20.55 -21.28
N LYS A 60 -4.45 20.11 -22.20
CA LYS A 60 -5.74 20.77 -22.42
C LYS A 60 -6.75 20.30 -21.38
N THR A 61 -7.29 21.24 -20.60
CA THR A 61 -8.39 20.95 -19.65
C THR A 61 -9.63 20.57 -20.42
N VAL A 62 -10.21 19.41 -20.08
CA VAL A 62 -11.48 18.89 -20.62
C VAL A 62 -12.63 19.19 -19.66
N ALA A 63 -12.40 18.99 -18.36
CA ALA A 63 -13.35 19.38 -17.31
C ALA A 63 -12.63 19.59 -15.97
N SER A 64 -13.15 20.50 -15.16
CA SER A 64 -12.69 20.75 -13.80
C SER A 64 -13.88 21.04 -12.89
N ARG A 65 -13.90 20.40 -11.73
CA ARG A 65 -14.84 20.68 -10.65
C ARG A 65 -14.06 20.68 -9.33
N GLU A 66 -14.08 21.79 -8.61
CA GLU A 66 -13.26 22.01 -7.41
C GLU A 66 -11.78 21.63 -7.61
N GLY A 67 -11.26 21.83 -8.83
CA GLY A 67 -9.91 21.39 -9.22
C GLY A 67 -8.77 22.03 -8.43
N ASP A 68 -9.01 23.21 -7.83
CA ASP A 68 -8.08 24.01 -7.01
C ASP A 68 -8.32 23.89 -5.50
N ARG A 69 -9.21 22.98 -5.06
CA ARG A 69 -9.55 22.80 -3.66
C ARG A 69 -8.83 21.58 -3.08
N PHE A 70 -8.44 21.67 -1.81
CA PHE A 70 -7.83 20.57 -1.11
C PHE A 70 -8.82 19.44 -0.79
N PHE A 71 -8.35 18.21 -1.03
CA PHE A 71 -9.00 16.95 -0.70
C PHE A 71 -8.02 16.01 -0.01
N VAL A 72 -8.53 15.11 0.81
CA VAL A 72 -7.78 13.97 1.33
C VAL A 72 -7.65 12.94 0.21
N PRO A 73 -6.43 12.61 -0.25
CA PRO A 73 -6.21 11.76 -1.40
C PRO A 73 -6.39 10.26 -1.11
N ALA A 74 -6.32 9.85 0.15
CA ALA A 74 -6.14 8.45 0.51
C ALA A 74 -4.95 7.84 -0.26
N SER A 75 -5.00 6.56 -0.64
CA SER A 75 -3.89 5.88 -1.33
C SER A 75 -3.56 6.39 -2.74
N THR A 76 -4.30 7.38 -3.30
CA THR A 76 -3.84 8.03 -4.53
C THR A 76 -2.58 8.89 -4.28
N LEU A 77 -2.26 9.22 -3.02
CA LEU A 77 -0.99 9.84 -2.65
C LEU A 77 0.22 9.03 -3.11
N LYS A 78 0.10 7.70 -3.17
CA LYS A 78 1.17 6.81 -3.66
C LYS A 78 1.65 7.16 -5.07
N LEU A 79 0.80 7.81 -5.88
CA LEU A 79 1.21 8.32 -7.20
C LEU A 79 2.33 9.36 -7.07
N LEU A 80 2.29 10.21 -6.05
CA LEU A 80 3.33 11.21 -5.79
C LEU A 80 4.61 10.54 -5.28
N THR A 81 4.46 9.66 -4.31
CA THR A 81 5.59 8.93 -3.72
C THR A 81 6.32 8.12 -4.78
N THR A 82 5.59 7.33 -5.57
CA THR A 82 6.19 6.47 -6.60
C THR A 82 6.77 7.28 -7.77
N ALA A 83 6.18 8.42 -8.13
CA ALA A 83 6.75 9.34 -9.11
C ALA A 83 8.11 9.87 -8.63
N ALA A 84 8.17 10.39 -7.41
CA ALA A 84 9.40 10.96 -6.87
C ALA A 84 10.51 9.91 -6.71
N VAL A 85 10.17 8.73 -6.14
CA VAL A 85 11.14 7.65 -5.91
C VAL A 85 11.68 7.11 -7.24
N LEU A 86 10.82 6.90 -8.24
CA LEU A 86 11.23 6.40 -9.55
C LEU A 86 12.13 7.40 -10.28
N THR A 87 11.78 8.68 -10.24
CA THR A 87 12.59 9.76 -10.88
C THR A 87 13.97 9.88 -10.23
N GLU A 88 14.06 9.74 -8.90
CA GLU A 88 15.31 9.96 -8.16
C GLU A 88 16.24 8.74 -8.16
N LEU A 89 15.70 7.54 -8.15
CA LEU A 89 16.48 6.29 -8.02
C LEU A 89 16.64 5.57 -9.35
N GLY A 90 15.72 5.76 -10.27
CA GLY A 90 15.65 5.02 -11.53
C GLY A 90 15.03 3.64 -11.38
N PRO A 91 14.49 3.06 -12.48
CA PRO A 91 13.72 1.80 -12.45
C PRO A 91 14.53 0.56 -12.08
N ALA A 92 15.85 0.58 -12.28
CA ALA A 92 16.75 -0.55 -12.04
C ALA A 92 17.36 -0.56 -10.62
N ALA A 93 17.06 0.44 -9.78
CA ALA A 93 17.60 0.48 -8.42
C ALA A 93 17.10 -0.70 -7.58
N THR A 94 17.96 -1.17 -6.67
CA THR A 94 17.66 -2.25 -5.70
C THR A 94 17.94 -1.79 -4.29
N LEU A 95 17.43 -2.52 -3.30
CA LEU A 95 17.54 -2.26 -1.87
C LEU A 95 18.26 -3.44 -1.21
N PRO A 96 19.60 -3.40 -1.08
CA PRO A 96 20.35 -4.54 -0.57
C PRO A 96 20.20 -4.72 0.95
N THR A 97 20.11 -5.98 1.39
CA THR A 97 20.29 -6.39 2.78
C THR A 97 21.61 -7.13 2.89
N VAL A 98 22.49 -6.66 3.79
CA VAL A 98 23.88 -7.09 3.88
C VAL A 98 24.16 -7.66 5.26
N ILE A 99 24.89 -8.78 5.34
CA ILE A 99 25.48 -9.26 6.60
C ILE A 99 26.98 -8.99 6.59
N LEU A 100 27.40 -8.24 7.57
CA LEU A 100 28.81 -7.98 7.86
C LEU A 100 29.26 -8.84 9.04
N GLY A 101 30.50 -9.31 9.01
CA GLY A 101 31.12 -10.04 10.10
C GLY A 101 32.42 -9.41 10.58
N ALA A 102 32.71 -9.55 11.86
CA ALA A 102 33.98 -9.18 12.48
C ALA A 102 34.45 -10.29 13.43
N THR A 103 35.75 -10.54 13.44
CA THR A 103 36.37 -11.42 14.43
C THR A 103 36.88 -10.59 15.59
N ASN A 104 36.42 -10.89 16.80
CA ASN A 104 36.83 -10.22 18.01
C ASN A 104 38.24 -10.60 18.44
N ALA A 105 38.86 -9.86 19.34
CA ALA A 105 40.21 -10.13 19.83
C ALA A 105 40.34 -11.48 20.54
N ASP A 106 39.28 -12.02 21.10
CA ASP A 106 39.19 -13.34 21.72
C ASP A 106 38.92 -14.50 20.75
N GLY A 107 38.78 -14.19 19.44
CA GLY A 107 38.52 -15.16 18.38
C GLY A 107 37.02 -15.46 18.18
N THR A 108 36.11 -14.82 18.90
CA THR A 108 34.65 -14.94 18.67
C THR A 108 34.21 -14.17 17.43
N THR A 109 33.06 -14.53 16.85
CA THR A 109 32.49 -13.86 15.68
C THR A 109 31.33 -13.01 16.10
N THR A 110 31.34 -11.75 15.67
CA THR A 110 30.19 -10.84 15.75
C THR A 110 29.63 -10.61 14.35
N LEU A 111 28.32 -10.66 14.20
CA LEU A 111 27.62 -10.35 12.95
C LEU A 111 26.78 -9.09 13.10
N GLN A 112 26.62 -8.38 11.98
CA GLN A 112 25.69 -7.29 11.84
C GLN A 112 24.88 -7.49 10.56
N VAL A 113 23.56 -7.56 10.66
CA VAL A 113 22.67 -7.41 9.51
C VAL A 113 22.28 -5.96 9.34
N MET A 114 22.55 -5.40 8.16
CA MET A 114 22.15 -4.05 7.76
C MET A 114 20.96 -4.17 6.84
N GLY A 115 19.79 -3.72 7.31
CA GLY A 115 18.58 -3.71 6.50
C GLY A 115 18.63 -2.60 5.43
N GLY A 116 18.33 -2.97 4.18
CA GLY A 116 18.19 -2.04 3.06
C GLY A 116 16.85 -1.32 3.03
N GLY A 117 15.90 -1.75 3.85
CA GLY A 117 14.52 -1.28 3.78
C GLY A 117 13.73 -1.91 2.64
N ASP A 118 14.14 -3.10 2.18
CA ASP A 118 13.42 -3.88 1.17
C ASP A 118 12.07 -4.35 1.71
N PRO A 119 10.93 -3.83 1.19
CA PRO A 119 9.61 -4.22 1.68
C PRO A 119 9.17 -5.63 1.22
N SER A 120 9.90 -6.24 0.30
CA SER A 120 9.62 -7.58 -0.24
C SER A 120 10.40 -8.68 0.46
N PHE A 121 11.22 -8.34 1.47
CA PHE A 121 12.10 -9.29 2.14
C PHE A 121 11.30 -10.32 2.94
N ASP A 122 11.43 -11.58 2.55
CA ASP A 122 10.66 -12.72 3.04
C ASP A 122 11.53 -13.87 3.58
N GLN A 123 10.92 -15.00 3.93
CA GLN A 123 11.64 -16.20 4.37
C GLN A 123 12.60 -16.73 3.29
N GLY A 124 12.24 -16.64 2.01
CA GLY A 124 13.11 -17.06 0.90
C GLY A 124 14.40 -16.22 0.84
N SER A 125 14.27 -14.91 1.09
CA SER A 125 15.39 -13.99 1.20
C SER A 125 16.30 -14.31 2.39
N LEU A 126 15.71 -14.65 3.56
CA LEU A 126 16.49 -15.14 4.72
C LEU A 126 17.23 -16.42 4.44
N ASP A 127 16.58 -17.39 3.79
CA ASP A 127 17.19 -18.68 3.45
C ASP A 127 18.38 -18.49 2.49
N ALA A 128 18.24 -17.61 1.49
CA ALA A 128 19.29 -17.29 0.54
C ALA A 128 20.50 -16.62 1.25
N LEU A 129 20.23 -15.64 2.13
CA LEU A 129 21.24 -14.89 2.87
C LEU A 129 22.02 -15.81 3.83
N THR A 130 21.31 -16.68 4.58
CA THR A 130 21.94 -17.61 5.52
C THR A 130 22.69 -18.75 4.83
N THR A 131 22.27 -19.15 3.62
CA THR A 131 23.01 -20.12 2.80
C THR A 131 24.39 -19.59 2.40
N GLN A 132 24.51 -18.31 2.05
CA GLN A 132 25.80 -17.66 1.78
C GLN A 132 26.70 -17.68 3.04
N LEU A 133 26.13 -17.34 4.21
CA LEU A 133 26.86 -17.38 5.48
C LEU A 133 27.37 -18.79 5.85
N ALA A 134 26.58 -19.82 5.59
CA ALA A 134 27.00 -21.21 5.89
C ALA A 134 28.28 -21.64 5.13
N GLN A 135 28.57 -20.99 4.00
CA GLN A 135 29.79 -21.23 3.20
C GLN A 135 31.02 -20.56 3.82
N GLN A 136 30.88 -19.64 4.76
CA GLN A 136 31.97 -18.92 5.42
C GLN A 136 32.61 -19.68 6.60
N ASN A 137 32.23 -20.96 6.82
CA ASN A 137 32.70 -21.80 7.93
C ASN A 137 32.40 -21.23 9.33
N ILE A 138 31.49 -20.29 9.48
CA ILE A 138 31.04 -19.79 10.77
C ILE A 138 30.15 -20.85 11.42
N ARG A 139 30.37 -21.16 12.70
CA ARG A 139 29.56 -22.12 13.47
C ARG A 139 28.94 -21.49 14.72
N GLN A 140 29.54 -20.42 15.20
CA GLN A 140 29.11 -19.76 16.41
C GLN A 140 29.25 -18.25 16.24
N VAL A 141 28.21 -17.54 16.64
CA VAL A 141 28.12 -16.09 16.66
C VAL A 141 27.84 -15.65 18.09
N ASP A 142 28.67 -14.79 18.61
CA ASP A 142 28.52 -14.25 19.96
C ASP A 142 27.37 -13.24 19.99
N ILE A 143 27.45 -12.19 19.18
CA ILE A 143 26.39 -11.19 19.06
C ILE A 143 25.99 -11.02 17.59
N LEU A 144 24.69 -11.03 17.35
CA LEU A 144 24.07 -10.64 16.08
C LEU A 144 23.36 -9.29 16.26
N TYR A 145 23.92 -8.26 15.65
CA TYR A 145 23.33 -6.94 15.62
C TYR A 145 22.34 -6.79 14.46
N GLY A 146 21.17 -6.20 14.74
CA GLY A 146 20.23 -5.69 13.74
C GLY A 146 20.36 -4.18 13.61
N ASN A 147 20.89 -3.71 12.50
CA ASN A 147 21.16 -2.30 12.28
C ASN A 147 20.06 -1.68 11.42
N GLU A 148 19.26 -0.80 12.04
CA GLU A 148 18.15 -0.07 11.42
C GLU A 148 18.51 1.38 11.05
N SER A 149 19.79 1.76 11.16
CA SER A 149 20.22 3.16 10.98
C SER A 149 19.98 3.72 9.57
N ALA A 150 19.64 2.87 8.60
CA ALA A 150 19.25 3.31 7.26
C ALA A 150 17.92 4.11 7.26
N PHE A 151 17.05 3.89 8.26
CA PHE A 151 15.79 4.61 8.42
C PHE A 151 15.73 5.30 9.78
N PRO A 152 16.47 6.40 10.00
CA PRO A 152 16.39 7.14 11.25
C PRO A 152 15.01 7.75 11.45
N GLY A 153 14.62 7.96 12.71
CA GLY A 153 13.33 8.51 13.13
C GLY A 153 12.32 7.43 13.54
N GLU A 154 11.06 7.81 13.61
CA GLU A 154 9.99 6.92 14.08
C GLU A 154 9.65 5.84 13.04
N ALA A 155 9.47 4.60 13.51
CA ALA A 155 9.00 3.51 12.65
C ALA A 155 7.50 3.61 12.34
N VAL A 156 6.71 4.17 13.27
CA VAL A 156 5.28 4.46 13.10
C VAL A 156 5.11 5.93 12.82
N ASN A 157 4.41 6.28 11.75
CA ASN A 157 4.16 7.69 11.43
C ASN A 157 3.20 8.31 12.47
N PRO A 158 3.58 9.41 13.13
CA PRO A 158 2.79 10.05 14.21
C PRO A 158 1.47 10.69 13.72
N ASN A 159 1.23 10.71 12.41
CA ASN A 159 0.00 11.22 11.82
C ASN A 159 -1.04 10.13 11.50
N TRP A 160 -0.70 8.85 11.74
CA TRP A 160 -1.64 7.74 11.58
C TRP A 160 -2.61 7.67 12.76
N GLU A 161 -3.80 7.15 12.51
CA GLU A 161 -4.80 7.01 13.55
C GLU A 161 -4.55 5.76 14.39
N TRP A 162 -5.08 5.78 15.60
CA TRP A 162 -4.94 4.70 16.58
C TRP A 162 -5.40 3.33 16.04
N GLU A 163 -6.46 3.34 15.25
CA GLU A 163 -7.00 2.12 14.64
C GLU A 163 -6.07 1.57 13.56
N ASP A 164 -5.39 2.46 12.84
CA ASP A 164 -4.53 2.09 11.72
C ASP A 164 -3.27 1.34 12.20
N VAL A 165 -2.64 1.82 13.27
CA VAL A 165 -1.36 1.28 13.78
C VAL A 165 -1.47 -0.10 14.44
N GLN A 166 -2.67 -0.64 14.56
CA GLN A 166 -2.93 -1.99 15.05
C GLN A 166 -3.00 -3.02 13.93
N ALA A 167 -3.47 -2.61 12.75
CA ALA A 167 -3.68 -3.47 11.60
C ALA A 167 -2.40 -3.62 10.77
N GLY A 168 -2.27 -4.73 10.03
CA GLY A 168 -1.13 -4.96 9.17
C GLY A 168 -0.84 -3.81 8.22
N TYR A 169 -1.87 -3.24 7.58
CA TYR A 169 -1.71 -2.11 6.67
C TYR A 169 -1.13 -0.83 7.31
N GLY A 170 -1.02 -0.77 8.63
CA GLY A 170 -0.38 0.29 9.42
C GLY A 170 0.85 -0.21 10.18
N ALA A 171 1.49 -1.27 9.72
CA ALA A 171 2.68 -1.84 10.32
C ALA A 171 3.82 -0.81 10.44
N PRO A 172 4.65 -0.88 11.50
CA PRO A 172 5.83 -0.04 11.63
C PRO A 172 6.80 -0.25 10.46
N VAL A 173 7.47 0.81 10.02
CA VAL A 173 8.39 0.78 8.88
C VAL A 173 9.81 1.10 9.34
N ASN A 174 10.59 0.07 9.60
CA ASN A 174 12.02 0.12 9.93
C ASN A 174 12.88 -0.32 8.74
N ALA A 175 14.19 -0.36 8.88
CA ALA A 175 15.08 -0.81 7.81
C ALA A 175 15.18 -2.35 7.71
N LEU A 176 14.84 -3.08 8.78
CA LEU A 176 14.84 -4.54 8.86
C LEU A 176 13.42 -5.07 8.67
N ILE A 177 12.88 -4.92 7.46
CA ILE A 177 11.54 -5.42 7.11
C ILE A 177 11.60 -6.93 6.90
N PHE A 178 10.61 -7.66 7.45
CA PHE A 178 10.44 -9.09 7.26
C PHE A 178 8.94 -9.42 7.18
N GLU A 179 8.52 -10.13 6.11
CA GLU A 179 7.11 -10.49 5.89
C GLU A 179 6.18 -9.27 6.07
N GLU A 180 6.54 -8.17 5.41
CA GLU A 180 5.81 -6.88 5.47
C GLU A 180 5.60 -6.32 6.89
N ASN A 181 6.37 -6.76 7.88
CA ASN A 181 6.19 -6.43 9.31
C ASN A 181 4.76 -6.71 9.81
N GLU A 182 4.14 -7.74 9.27
CA GLU A 182 2.79 -8.17 9.61
C GLU A 182 2.80 -9.55 10.29
N ILE A 183 1.81 -9.78 11.15
CA ILE A 183 1.48 -11.08 11.70
C ILE A 183 0.17 -11.52 11.08
N GLY A 184 0.23 -12.45 10.12
CA GLY A 184 -0.92 -12.99 9.42
C GLY A 184 -1.69 -14.01 10.25
N LEU A 185 -2.99 -14.02 10.08
CA LEU A 185 -3.89 -15.01 10.68
C LEU A 185 -5.12 -15.28 9.80
N THR A 186 -5.66 -16.47 9.95
CA THR A 186 -6.86 -16.93 9.26
C THR A 186 -7.97 -17.21 10.27
N LEU A 187 -9.16 -16.63 10.04
CA LEU A 187 -10.36 -16.85 10.84
C LEU A 187 -11.24 -17.89 10.16
N VAL A 188 -11.50 -19.02 10.84
CA VAL A 188 -12.26 -20.14 10.27
C VAL A 188 -13.58 -20.29 11.01
N PRO A 189 -14.75 -20.23 10.32
CA PRO A 189 -16.04 -20.46 10.95
C PRO A 189 -16.14 -21.90 11.46
N GLN A 190 -16.80 -22.07 12.62
CA GLN A 190 -16.99 -23.34 13.32
C GLN A 190 -18.45 -23.76 13.29
N ALA A 191 -18.94 -24.53 14.31
CA ALA A 191 -20.33 -24.79 14.49
C ALA A 191 -21.11 -23.52 14.88
N ILE A 192 -22.38 -23.45 14.50
CA ILE A 192 -23.24 -22.30 14.81
C ILE A 192 -23.26 -22.03 16.33
N GLY A 193 -22.97 -20.80 16.72
CA GLY A 193 -22.84 -20.37 18.11
C GLY A 193 -21.42 -20.44 18.67
N GLU A 194 -20.51 -21.15 18.02
CA GLU A 194 -19.11 -21.22 18.43
C GLU A 194 -18.31 -19.99 17.92
N PRO A 195 -17.27 -19.57 18.64
CA PRO A 195 -16.35 -18.52 18.15
C PRO A 195 -15.59 -18.98 16.90
N LEU A 196 -15.13 -18.05 16.09
CA LEU A 196 -14.25 -18.34 14.96
C LEU A 196 -12.92 -18.92 15.46
N GLN A 197 -12.42 -19.96 14.81
CA GLN A 197 -11.08 -20.46 15.09
C GLN A 197 -10.03 -19.51 14.53
N VAL A 198 -9.06 -19.12 15.35
CA VAL A 198 -7.90 -18.30 14.95
C VAL A 198 -6.73 -19.23 14.64
N ILE A 199 -6.22 -19.15 13.41
CA ILE A 199 -5.04 -19.89 12.95
C ILE A 199 -3.99 -18.87 12.56
N TRP A 200 -2.81 -18.90 13.18
CA TRP A 200 -1.67 -18.08 12.78
C TRP A 200 -1.04 -18.63 11.50
N ASP A 201 -0.69 -17.75 10.57
CA ASP A 201 -0.23 -18.17 9.24
C ASP A 201 1.16 -18.81 9.27
N ALA A 202 2.03 -18.45 10.24
CA ALA A 202 3.30 -19.09 10.41
C ALA A 202 3.47 -19.78 11.79
N PRO A 203 4.19 -20.90 11.86
CA PRO A 203 4.45 -21.62 13.12
C PRO A 203 5.14 -20.72 14.15
N GLY A 204 4.58 -20.68 15.35
CA GLY A 204 5.14 -19.96 16.49
C GLY A 204 4.82 -18.46 16.53
N GLN A 205 4.17 -17.88 15.53
CA GLN A 205 3.76 -16.46 15.57
C GLN A 205 2.82 -16.16 16.73
N GLY A 206 1.95 -17.09 17.11
CA GLY A 206 1.05 -16.94 18.26
C GLY A 206 1.71 -17.10 19.63
N ALA A 207 3.01 -17.43 19.70
CA ALA A 207 3.68 -17.64 20.97
C ALA A 207 3.73 -16.34 21.80
N GLY A 208 3.20 -16.38 23.01
CA GLY A 208 3.13 -15.22 23.91
C GLY A 208 1.91 -14.32 23.68
N TRP A 209 1.08 -14.57 22.68
CA TRP A 209 -0.16 -13.82 22.46
C TRP A 209 -1.32 -14.40 23.29
N THR A 210 -2.09 -13.52 23.91
CA THR A 210 -3.41 -13.83 24.49
C THR A 210 -4.48 -13.50 23.45
N ILE A 211 -5.45 -14.40 23.24
CA ILE A 211 -6.54 -14.16 22.27
C ILE A 211 -7.83 -13.87 23.05
N GLU A 212 -8.33 -12.65 22.91
CA GLU A 212 -9.67 -12.23 23.30
C GLU A 212 -10.61 -12.39 22.10
N ASN A 213 -11.38 -13.48 22.08
CA ASN A 213 -12.21 -13.86 20.94
C ASN A 213 -13.71 -13.73 21.27
N ASP A 214 -14.27 -12.59 20.89
CA ASP A 214 -15.71 -12.28 21.02
C ASP A 214 -16.46 -12.49 19.67
N SER A 215 -15.91 -13.27 18.76
CA SER A 215 -16.54 -13.58 17.47
C SER A 215 -17.52 -14.73 17.60
N THR A 216 -18.37 -14.93 16.59
CA THR A 216 -19.29 -16.07 16.54
C THR A 216 -19.51 -16.57 15.11
N THR A 217 -19.81 -17.85 14.99
CA THR A 217 -20.29 -18.46 13.75
C THR A 217 -21.82 -18.40 13.72
N VAL A 218 -22.39 -17.83 12.65
CA VAL A 218 -23.84 -17.66 12.50
C VAL A 218 -24.41 -18.59 11.43
N ALA A 219 -25.75 -18.76 11.43
CA ALA A 219 -26.43 -19.54 10.39
C ALA A 219 -26.35 -18.88 9.01
N ALA A 220 -26.56 -19.68 7.97
CA ALA A 220 -26.63 -19.19 6.59
C ALA A 220 -27.68 -18.07 6.44
N GLY A 221 -27.32 -17.00 5.71
CA GLY A 221 -28.15 -15.80 5.53
C GLY A 221 -27.91 -14.72 6.60
N GLY A 222 -27.05 -14.97 7.60
CA GLY A 222 -26.59 -13.95 8.52
C GLY A 222 -25.64 -12.94 7.82
N SER A 223 -25.48 -11.75 8.40
CA SER A 223 -24.48 -10.79 7.92
C SER A 223 -23.07 -11.26 8.30
N GLU A 224 -22.10 -11.05 7.41
CA GLU A 224 -20.70 -11.35 7.67
C GLU A 224 -19.92 -10.05 7.88
N PHE A 225 -19.19 -9.98 8.98
CA PHE A 225 -18.22 -8.94 9.28
C PHE A 225 -17.26 -9.44 10.35
N VAL A 226 -15.99 -9.14 10.19
CA VAL A 226 -14.96 -9.41 11.19
C VAL A 226 -14.13 -8.19 11.46
N SER A 227 -13.66 -8.06 12.68
CA SER A 227 -12.72 -7.03 13.11
C SER A 227 -11.62 -7.71 13.90
N VAL A 228 -10.38 -7.51 13.46
CA VAL A 228 -9.19 -7.99 14.13
C VAL A 228 -8.37 -6.77 14.54
N GLY A 229 -7.87 -6.77 15.75
CA GLY A 229 -7.01 -5.71 16.27
C GLY A 229 -6.12 -6.24 17.38
N ARG A 230 -5.15 -5.45 17.81
CA ARG A 230 -4.27 -5.77 18.93
C ARG A 230 -4.24 -4.65 19.96
N GLU A 231 -3.88 -4.96 21.19
CA GLU A 231 -3.47 -3.92 22.13
C GLU A 231 -2.06 -3.42 21.79
N LEU A 232 -1.83 -2.12 21.95
CA LEU A 232 -0.50 -1.54 21.65
C LEU A 232 0.52 -1.83 22.75
N SER A 233 0.07 -2.01 23.98
CA SER A 233 0.94 -2.16 25.16
C SER A 233 1.18 -3.61 25.59
N ARG A 234 0.41 -4.56 25.08
CA ARG A 234 0.48 -5.98 25.43
C ARG A 234 0.20 -6.87 24.20
N PRO A 235 0.76 -8.08 24.15
CA PRO A 235 0.46 -9.03 23.08
C PRO A 235 -0.93 -9.65 23.25
N VAL A 236 -1.97 -8.86 23.07
CA VAL A 236 -3.37 -9.27 23.12
C VAL A 236 -3.99 -9.06 21.75
N LEU A 237 -4.42 -10.16 21.13
CA LEU A 237 -5.18 -10.15 19.88
C LEU A 237 -6.68 -10.09 20.24
N ARG A 238 -7.42 -9.19 19.60
CA ARG A 238 -8.88 -9.08 19.71
C ARG A 238 -9.55 -9.45 18.42
N VAL A 239 -10.47 -10.43 18.49
CA VAL A 239 -11.26 -10.89 17.34
C VAL A 239 -12.74 -10.68 17.66
N ARG A 240 -13.44 -9.94 16.79
CA ARG A 240 -14.87 -9.62 16.93
C ARG A 240 -15.59 -9.80 15.61
N GLY A 241 -16.90 -9.96 15.69
CA GLY A 241 -17.75 -10.08 14.51
C GLY A 241 -18.24 -11.50 14.28
N GLN A 242 -18.59 -11.79 13.03
CA GLN A 242 -19.20 -13.07 12.72
C GLN A 242 -18.99 -13.48 11.26
N LEU A 243 -18.92 -14.81 11.03
CA LEU A 243 -18.96 -15.45 9.71
C LEU A 243 -20.06 -16.49 9.69
N MET A 244 -20.60 -16.79 8.53
CA MET A 244 -21.59 -17.86 8.36
C MET A 244 -20.93 -19.24 8.46
N ALA A 245 -21.64 -20.20 9.00
CA ALA A 245 -21.22 -21.60 8.96
C ALA A 245 -21.03 -22.07 7.50
N GLY A 246 -19.84 -22.58 7.19
CA GLY A 246 -19.46 -23.00 5.85
C GLY A 246 -19.02 -21.87 4.91
N ALA A 247 -18.91 -20.63 5.39
CA ALA A 247 -18.26 -19.57 4.64
C ALA A 247 -16.77 -19.87 4.43
N GLN A 248 -16.18 -19.24 3.41
CA GLN A 248 -14.73 -19.31 3.21
C GLN A 248 -14.02 -18.66 4.41
N PRO A 249 -12.88 -19.20 4.85
CA PRO A 249 -12.07 -18.57 5.87
C PRO A 249 -11.70 -17.12 5.47
N GLU A 250 -11.65 -16.23 6.46
CA GLU A 250 -11.26 -14.83 6.27
C GLU A 250 -9.83 -14.63 6.76
N THR A 251 -8.98 -14.05 5.90
CA THR A 251 -7.60 -13.70 6.23
C THR A 251 -7.53 -12.29 6.82
N ALA A 252 -6.69 -12.11 7.81
CA ALA A 252 -6.42 -10.82 8.44
C ALA A 252 -4.95 -10.74 8.83
N ALA A 253 -4.47 -9.52 9.06
CA ALA A 253 -3.13 -9.28 9.59
C ALA A 253 -3.17 -8.17 10.65
N ILE A 254 -2.30 -8.30 11.64
CA ILE A 254 -1.99 -7.26 12.62
C ILE A 254 -0.55 -6.79 12.44
N ALA A 255 -0.29 -5.55 12.82
CA ALA A 255 1.07 -5.00 12.79
C ALA A 255 1.98 -5.72 13.80
N GLU A 256 3.18 -6.14 13.36
CA GLU A 256 4.25 -6.62 14.27
C GLU A 256 4.68 -5.49 15.20
N PRO A 257 4.60 -5.66 16.52
CA PRO A 257 4.93 -4.58 17.47
C PRO A 257 6.40 -4.16 17.46
N ASP A 258 7.30 -5.10 17.22
CA ASP A 258 8.75 -4.91 17.25
C ASP A 258 9.39 -5.64 16.06
N PRO A 259 9.30 -5.04 14.85
CA PRO A 259 9.76 -5.69 13.63
C PRO A 259 11.26 -5.97 13.60
N GLY A 260 12.09 -5.13 14.20
CA GLY A 260 13.53 -5.39 14.29
C GLY A 260 13.85 -6.65 15.09
N GLN A 261 13.20 -6.84 16.23
CA GLN A 261 13.34 -8.07 17.00
C GLN A 261 12.73 -9.28 16.29
N ALA A 262 11.61 -9.09 15.57
CA ALA A 262 10.99 -10.14 14.78
C ALA A 262 11.92 -10.62 13.67
N PHE A 263 12.55 -9.69 12.94
CA PHE A 263 13.58 -9.98 11.94
C PHE A 263 14.73 -10.80 12.54
N LEU A 264 15.30 -10.33 13.66
CA LEU A 264 16.42 -11.03 14.32
C LEU A 264 16.02 -12.41 14.82
N ARG A 265 14.79 -12.58 15.35
CA ARG A 265 14.29 -13.92 15.74
C ARG A 265 14.16 -14.85 14.54
N ALA A 266 13.68 -14.36 13.40
CA ALA A 266 13.59 -15.13 12.16
C ALA A 266 15.00 -15.52 11.67
N LEU A 267 15.91 -14.55 11.57
CA LEU A 267 17.28 -14.77 11.14
C LEU A 267 18.01 -15.77 12.07
N GLN A 268 17.88 -15.64 13.40
CA GLN A 268 18.47 -16.57 14.36
C GLN A 268 17.96 -18.01 14.17
N ARG A 269 16.66 -18.19 13.93
CA ARG A 269 16.09 -19.53 13.64
C ARG A 269 16.65 -20.11 12.34
N THR A 270 16.73 -19.30 11.29
CA THR A 270 17.24 -19.73 9.99
C THR A 270 18.72 -20.07 10.06
N LEU A 271 19.53 -19.28 10.79
CA LEU A 271 20.95 -19.58 11.06
C LEU A 271 21.11 -20.90 11.84
N ALA A 272 20.28 -21.13 12.85
CA ALA A 272 20.32 -22.38 13.62
C ALA A 272 20.01 -23.60 12.75
N ALA A 273 19.09 -23.49 11.79
CA ALA A 273 18.79 -24.54 10.80
C ALA A 273 19.99 -24.83 9.88
N GLN A 274 20.89 -23.85 9.65
CA GLN A 274 22.14 -23.99 8.93
C GLN A 274 23.32 -24.44 9.83
N GLY A 275 23.07 -24.73 11.11
CA GLY A 275 24.08 -25.15 12.06
C GLY A 275 24.95 -24.01 12.61
N ILE A 276 24.49 -22.79 12.55
CA ILE A 276 25.14 -21.59 13.09
C ILE A 276 24.41 -21.16 14.37
N ALA A 277 25.05 -21.30 15.51
CA ALA A 277 24.50 -20.90 16.80
C ALA A 277 24.74 -19.42 17.08
N VAL A 278 23.70 -18.70 17.47
CA VAL A 278 23.76 -17.27 17.88
C VAL A 278 23.45 -17.17 19.38
N GLN A 279 24.37 -16.60 20.17
CA GLN A 279 24.21 -16.50 21.62
C GLN A 279 23.31 -15.32 22.02
N GLN A 280 23.49 -14.16 21.40
CA GLN A 280 22.76 -12.94 21.71
C GLN A 280 22.34 -12.20 20.43
N THR A 281 21.15 -11.59 20.46
CA THR A 281 20.65 -10.69 19.43
C THR A 281 20.40 -9.31 19.99
N LEU A 282 20.71 -8.24 19.24
CA LEU A 282 20.55 -6.87 19.65
C LEU A 282 20.11 -5.99 18.47
N VAL A 283 18.97 -5.31 18.58
CA VAL A 283 18.60 -4.26 17.63
C VAL A 283 19.33 -2.98 18.02
N SER A 284 20.45 -2.73 17.40
CA SER A 284 21.27 -1.52 17.58
C SER A 284 22.37 -1.45 16.53
N SER A 285 22.98 -0.28 16.38
CA SER A 285 24.25 -0.16 15.66
C SER A 285 25.39 -0.72 16.51
N PRO A 286 26.26 -1.57 15.95
CA PRO A 286 27.42 -2.10 16.66
C PRO A 286 28.47 -1.02 16.92
N PRO A 287 29.49 -1.27 17.81
CA PRO A 287 30.66 -0.43 17.96
C PRO A 287 31.37 -0.17 16.64
N THR A 288 31.93 1.03 16.47
CA THR A 288 32.55 1.49 15.21
C THR A 288 34.00 1.08 15.02
N ASP A 289 34.62 0.44 16.02
CA ASP A 289 36.02 0.07 16.08
C ASP A 289 36.34 -1.32 15.49
N ASN A 290 35.34 -2.08 15.07
CA ASN A 290 35.49 -3.37 14.42
C ASN A 290 35.86 -3.24 12.94
N LEU A 291 36.71 -4.14 12.46
CA LEU A 291 36.97 -4.32 11.02
C LEU A 291 35.91 -5.23 10.42
N TRP A 292 34.85 -4.61 9.92
CA TRP A 292 33.73 -5.31 9.31
C TRP A 292 34.06 -5.77 7.90
N GLN A 293 33.73 -7.03 7.58
CA GLN A 293 33.82 -7.62 6.24
C GLN A 293 32.44 -8.07 5.80
N GLU A 294 32.11 -7.82 4.55
CA GLU A 294 30.88 -8.34 3.95
C GLU A 294 30.99 -9.86 3.78
N LEU A 295 29.99 -10.56 4.29
CA LEU A 295 29.94 -12.03 4.28
C LEU A 295 28.78 -12.56 3.42
N ALA A 296 27.70 -11.82 3.32
CA ALA A 296 26.52 -12.17 2.52
C ALA A 296 25.74 -10.92 2.15
N GLU A 297 25.17 -10.94 0.96
CA GLU A 297 24.30 -9.89 0.46
C GLU A 297 23.16 -10.48 -0.34
N ILE A 298 21.98 -9.85 -0.24
CA ILE A 298 20.85 -10.11 -1.13
C ILE A 298 20.24 -8.78 -1.57
N GLU A 299 20.03 -8.66 -2.86
CA GLU A 299 19.34 -7.51 -3.44
C GLU A 299 17.83 -7.76 -3.49
N SER A 300 17.04 -6.70 -3.32
CA SER A 300 15.60 -6.72 -3.59
C SER A 300 15.33 -6.92 -5.09
N PRO A 301 14.06 -7.20 -5.48
CA PRO A 301 13.61 -6.89 -6.83
C PRO A 301 13.92 -5.43 -7.21
N THR A 302 13.94 -5.14 -8.50
CA THR A 302 14.14 -3.79 -9.00
C THR A 302 13.06 -2.83 -8.52
N LEU A 303 13.36 -1.54 -8.46
CA LEU A 303 12.37 -0.53 -8.07
C LEU A 303 11.11 -0.60 -8.96
N ALA A 304 11.27 -0.80 -10.27
CA ALA A 304 10.14 -0.96 -11.17
C ALA A 304 9.20 -2.10 -10.74
N GLU A 305 9.74 -3.23 -10.25
CA GLU A 305 8.97 -4.35 -9.72
C GLU A 305 8.36 -4.04 -8.36
N LEU A 306 9.07 -3.35 -7.47
CA LEU A 306 8.55 -2.92 -6.15
C LEU A 306 7.40 -1.91 -6.27
N LEU A 307 7.35 -1.12 -7.34
CA LEU A 307 6.22 -0.21 -7.59
C LEU A 307 4.91 -0.94 -7.89
N ILE A 308 4.95 -2.19 -8.39
CA ILE A 308 3.76 -2.95 -8.73
C ILE A 308 2.90 -3.23 -7.48
N PRO A 309 3.37 -3.90 -6.42
CA PRO A 309 2.59 -4.06 -5.20
C PRO A 309 2.23 -2.72 -4.54
N THR A 310 3.10 -1.71 -4.62
CA THR A 310 2.83 -0.37 -4.09
C THR A 310 1.57 0.22 -4.71
N ASN A 311 1.43 0.19 -6.02
CA ASN A 311 0.34 0.83 -6.75
C ASN A 311 -0.83 -0.11 -7.04
N GLN A 312 -0.61 -1.32 -7.55
CA GLN A 312 -1.69 -2.26 -7.91
C GLN A 312 -2.41 -2.80 -6.68
N ASN A 313 -1.66 -3.23 -5.64
CA ASN A 313 -2.24 -3.78 -4.41
C ASN A 313 -2.47 -2.70 -3.35
N SER A 314 -1.97 -1.48 -3.60
CA SER A 314 -2.09 -0.37 -2.65
C SER A 314 -1.36 -0.60 -1.33
N ASN A 315 -0.22 -1.30 -1.37
CA ASN A 315 0.53 -1.65 -0.18
C ASN A 315 1.12 -0.39 0.49
N ASN A 316 0.82 -0.19 1.77
CA ASN A 316 1.25 1.00 2.52
C ASN A 316 2.72 0.87 2.95
N LEU A 317 3.12 -0.31 3.44
CA LEU A 317 4.49 -0.52 3.91
C LEU A 317 5.50 -0.29 2.77
N TYR A 318 5.20 -0.77 1.55
CA TYR A 318 6.03 -0.51 0.38
C TYR A 318 6.18 1.00 0.09
N ALA A 319 5.07 1.74 0.11
CA ALA A 319 5.11 3.18 -0.14
C ALA A 319 5.93 3.93 0.90
N GLU A 320 5.80 3.58 2.18
CA GLU A 320 6.55 4.21 3.27
C GLU A 320 8.03 3.82 3.24
N ALA A 321 8.36 2.56 2.99
CA ALA A 321 9.74 2.10 2.87
C ALA A 321 10.46 2.79 1.70
N LEU A 322 9.80 2.93 0.55
CA LEU A 322 10.32 3.65 -0.60
C LEU A 322 10.52 5.14 -0.31
N LEU A 323 9.58 5.79 0.40
CA LEU A 323 9.75 7.18 0.83
C LEU A 323 10.93 7.34 1.79
N LYS A 324 11.09 6.45 2.77
CA LYS A 324 12.25 6.45 3.68
C LYS A 324 13.56 6.16 2.96
N THR A 325 13.54 5.27 1.96
CA THR A 325 14.70 5.01 1.09
C THR A 325 15.13 6.28 0.36
N LEU A 326 14.19 7.09 -0.10
CA LEU A 326 14.50 8.39 -0.67
C LEU A 326 15.14 9.31 0.37
N GLY A 327 14.58 9.33 1.60
CA GLY A 327 15.06 10.18 2.69
C GLY A 327 16.46 9.84 3.20
N ARG A 328 16.86 8.55 3.16
CA ARG A 328 18.21 8.13 3.57
C ARG A 328 19.33 8.73 2.71
N ARG A 329 19.02 9.24 1.52
CA ARG A 329 20.00 9.95 0.67
C ARG A 329 20.43 11.28 1.26
N GLN A 330 19.67 11.87 2.15
CA GLN A 330 20.05 13.10 2.84
C GLN A 330 21.02 12.78 3.97
N VAL A 331 22.29 13.11 3.77
CA VAL A 331 23.34 12.88 4.78
C VAL A 331 23.00 13.65 6.07
N GLY A 332 23.05 12.93 7.20
CA GLY A 332 22.76 13.51 8.51
C GLY A 332 21.26 13.68 8.81
N ALA A 333 20.37 13.12 7.99
CA ALA A 333 18.94 13.10 8.33
C ALA A 333 18.71 12.38 9.67
N THR A 334 17.89 12.98 10.51
CA THR A 334 17.45 12.41 11.81
C THR A 334 16.05 11.79 11.70
N ASP A 335 15.36 12.03 10.59
CA ASP A 335 14.04 11.47 10.27
C ASP A 335 13.98 11.19 8.77
N ALA A 336 13.99 9.91 8.40
CA ALA A 336 13.97 9.46 7.02
C ALA A 336 12.65 9.82 6.31
N THR A 337 11.52 9.83 7.03
CA THR A 337 10.22 10.22 6.46
C THR A 337 10.21 11.70 6.09
N ALA A 338 10.61 12.57 7.01
CA ALA A 338 10.65 14.02 6.76
C ALA A 338 11.63 14.37 5.64
N ALA A 339 12.81 13.75 5.61
CA ALA A 339 13.79 13.91 4.54
C ALA A 339 13.26 13.41 3.18
N GLY A 340 12.60 12.24 3.16
CA GLY A 340 11.97 11.68 1.97
C GLY A 340 10.88 12.60 1.39
N ILE A 341 10.03 13.14 2.26
CA ILE A 341 9.01 14.14 1.85
C ILE A 341 9.66 15.38 1.25
N ALA A 342 10.74 15.89 1.85
CA ALA A 342 11.42 17.08 1.34
C ALA A 342 11.98 16.84 -0.06
N ILE A 343 12.65 15.70 -0.28
CA ILE A 343 13.16 15.32 -1.60
C ILE A 343 12.00 15.11 -2.58
N ALA A 344 10.96 14.37 -2.19
CA ALA A 344 9.80 14.11 -3.04
C ALA A 344 9.12 15.42 -3.49
N ARG A 345 8.97 16.39 -2.60
CA ARG A 345 8.40 17.70 -2.94
C ARG A 345 9.25 18.45 -3.98
N GLN A 346 10.58 18.41 -3.85
CA GLN A 346 11.47 19.03 -4.82
C GLN A 346 11.37 18.34 -6.19
N THR A 347 11.43 17.01 -6.21
CA THR A 347 11.31 16.23 -7.45
C THR A 347 9.97 16.46 -8.15
N LEU A 348 8.86 16.53 -7.40
CA LEU A 348 7.54 16.84 -7.95
C LEU A 348 7.50 18.25 -8.54
N GLN A 349 8.11 19.23 -7.88
CA GLN A 349 8.22 20.58 -8.42
C GLN A 349 9.01 20.59 -9.74
N ASP A 350 10.10 19.84 -9.83
CA ASP A 350 10.93 19.72 -11.06
C ASP A 350 10.15 18.99 -12.19
N LEU A 351 9.19 18.11 -11.84
CA LEU A 351 8.24 17.51 -12.78
C LEU A 351 7.12 18.46 -13.22
N GLY A 352 7.08 19.69 -12.67
CA GLY A 352 6.11 20.73 -13.02
C GLY A 352 4.85 20.75 -12.16
N VAL A 353 4.85 20.08 -11.00
CA VAL A 353 3.73 20.09 -10.07
C VAL A 353 3.74 21.37 -9.24
N ASN A 354 2.57 22.02 -9.10
CA ASN A 354 2.39 23.12 -8.17
C ASN A 354 2.40 22.61 -6.72
N ILE A 355 3.58 22.66 -6.10
CA ILE A 355 3.81 22.07 -4.78
C ILE A 355 3.07 22.78 -3.63
N ASP A 356 2.59 24.01 -3.84
CA ASP A 356 1.74 24.71 -2.86
C ASP A 356 0.34 24.09 -2.74
N GLN A 357 -0.03 23.25 -3.71
CA GLN A 357 -1.27 22.50 -3.74
C GLN A 357 -1.13 21.06 -3.23
N VAL A 358 -0.01 20.75 -2.57
CA VAL A 358 0.33 19.41 -2.05
C VAL A 358 0.80 19.51 -0.60
N VAL A 359 0.15 18.77 0.29
CA VAL A 359 0.58 18.53 1.67
C VAL A 359 0.81 17.03 1.85
N MET A 360 2.05 16.63 2.07
CA MET A 360 2.43 15.25 2.36
C MET A 360 2.93 15.17 3.81
N VAL A 361 2.43 14.18 4.55
CA VAL A 361 2.89 13.84 5.91
C VAL A 361 3.26 12.36 6.04
N ASP A 362 2.99 11.56 5.00
CA ASP A 362 3.43 10.17 4.83
C ASP A 362 3.59 9.85 3.34
N GLY A 363 3.98 8.61 3.02
CA GLY A 363 4.15 8.14 1.63
C GLY A 363 2.97 7.36 1.09
N SER A 364 2.14 6.81 1.95
CA SER A 364 1.07 5.87 1.61
C SER A 364 -0.29 6.52 1.38
N GLY A 365 -0.51 7.71 1.97
CA GLY A 365 -1.82 8.36 2.01
C GLY A 365 -2.74 7.81 3.11
N LEU A 366 -2.19 7.09 4.10
CA LEU A 366 -2.94 6.61 5.25
C LEU A 366 -3.33 7.76 6.18
N ALA A 367 -2.43 8.72 6.38
CA ALA A 367 -2.69 9.89 7.20
C ALA A 367 -3.74 10.82 6.58
N ARG A 368 -4.78 11.16 7.31
CA ARG A 368 -5.83 12.09 6.88
C ARG A 368 -5.38 13.56 6.77
N LYS A 369 -4.17 13.85 7.24
CA LYS A 369 -3.52 15.17 7.11
C LYS A 369 -2.88 15.40 5.74
N ASN A 370 -2.74 14.37 4.91
CA ASN A 370 -2.35 14.55 3.53
C ASN A 370 -3.46 15.28 2.75
N LEU A 371 -3.09 16.30 1.99
CA LEU A 371 -4.02 17.05 1.18
C LEU A 371 -3.44 17.30 -0.21
N ILE A 372 -4.29 17.21 -1.21
CA ILE A 372 -3.93 17.54 -2.60
C ILE A 372 -5.13 18.16 -3.33
N THR A 373 -4.85 19.01 -4.29
CA THR A 373 -5.88 19.46 -5.22
C THR A 373 -6.01 18.47 -6.39
N PRO A 374 -7.20 18.28 -6.97
CA PRO A 374 -7.36 17.50 -8.19
C PRO A 374 -6.43 17.93 -9.33
N ALA A 375 -6.18 19.22 -9.49
CA ALA A 375 -5.26 19.76 -10.48
C ALA A 375 -3.83 19.30 -10.26
N ALA A 376 -3.28 19.44 -9.04
CA ALA A 376 -1.93 19.01 -8.74
C ALA A 376 -1.74 17.49 -8.96
N MET A 377 -2.74 16.66 -8.69
CA MET A 377 -2.67 15.23 -8.97
C MET A 377 -2.56 14.96 -10.48
N VAL A 378 -3.30 15.71 -11.32
CA VAL A 378 -3.19 15.59 -12.78
C VAL A 378 -1.84 16.09 -13.27
N GLU A 379 -1.27 17.15 -12.67
CA GLU A 379 0.09 17.63 -12.98
C GLU A 379 1.15 16.53 -12.73
N VAL A 380 1.04 15.75 -11.62
CA VAL A 380 1.91 14.58 -11.36
C VAL A 380 1.80 13.57 -12.50
N LEU A 381 0.60 13.18 -12.88
CA LEU A 381 0.36 12.22 -13.96
C LEU A 381 0.92 12.69 -15.29
N GLN A 382 0.74 13.97 -15.62
CA GLN A 382 1.28 14.57 -16.84
C GLN A 382 2.81 14.68 -16.79
N GLY A 383 3.39 15.03 -15.64
CA GLY A 383 4.82 15.05 -15.42
C GLY A 383 5.43 13.69 -15.71
N MET A 384 4.87 12.65 -15.12
CA MET A 384 5.33 11.27 -15.34
C MET A 384 5.11 10.78 -16.77
N ALA A 385 4.01 11.15 -17.43
CA ALA A 385 3.75 10.77 -18.82
C ALA A 385 4.80 11.36 -19.80
N ARG A 386 5.46 12.47 -19.43
CA ARG A 386 6.54 13.10 -20.21
C ARG A 386 7.94 12.68 -19.78
N SER A 387 8.07 11.97 -18.66
CA SER A 387 9.38 11.59 -18.11
C SER A 387 9.97 10.38 -18.87
N PRO A 388 11.27 10.14 -18.77
CA PRO A 388 11.90 8.91 -19.28
C PRO A 388 11.33 7.65 -18.65
N ASP A 389 10.75 7.75 -17.46
CA ASP A 389 10.23 6.66 -16.66
C ASP A 389 8.71 6.45 -16.83
N ALA A 390 8.10 7.01 -17.87
CA ALA A 390 6.67 6.91 -18.15
C ALA A 390 6.16 5.46 -18.19
N ASP A 391 6.89 4.58 -18.87
CA ASP A 391 6.50 3.18 -19.04
C ASP A 391 6.51 2.39 -17.73
N PRO A 392 7.61 2.33 -16.94
CA PRO A 392 7.60 1.63 -15.65
C PRO A 392 6.59 2.24 -14.66
N TYR A 393 6.42 3.55 -14.65
CA TYR A 393 5.40 4.20 -13.81
C TYR A 393 3.98 3.74 -14.18
N ARG A 394 3.62 3.81 -15.45
CA ARG A 394 2.30 3.39 -15.94
C ARG A 394 2.08 1.89 -15.72
N HIS A 395 3.10 1.06 -15.93
CA HIS A 395 3.02 -0.40 -15.73
C HIS A 395 2.75 -0.77 -14.28
N SER A 396 3.19 0.05 -13.33
CA SER A 396 2.93 -0.16 -11.91
C SER A 396 1.47 0.05 -11.50
N LEU A 397 0.63 0.69 -12.33
CA LEU A 397 -0.76 1.02 -12.01
C LEU A 397 -1.70 -0.18 -12.18
N ALA A 398 -2.81 -0.19 -11.42
CA ALA A 398 -3.87 -1.16 -11.60
C ALA A 398 -4.63 -0.90 -12.92
N VAL A 399 -5.02 -1.97 -13.61
CA VAL A 399 -5.73 -1.89 -14.89
C VAL A 399 -7.18 -2.30 -14.70
N ALA A 400 -8.11 -1.45 -15.16
CA ALA A 400 -9.55 -1.70 -15.05
C ALA A 400 -9.95 -3.02 -15.68
N GLY A 401 -10.70 -3.84 -14.93
CA GLY A 401 -11.16 -5.18 -15.35
C GLY A 401 -10.06 -6.25 -15.39
N VAL A 402 -8.78 -5.91 -15.12
CA VAL A 402 -7.63 -6.81 -15.36
C VAL A 402 -6.80 -7.06 -14.10
N SER A 403 -6.31 -6.01 -13.40
CA SER A 403 -5.33 -6.19 -12.33
C SER A 403 -5.57 -5.29 -11.10
N GLY A 404 -4.93 -5.66 -10.01
CA GLY A 404 -4.87 -4.88 -8.78
C GLY A 404 -6.25 -4.56 -8.19
N THR A 405 -6.37 -3.40 -7.58
CA THR A 405 -7.61 -2.91 -6.95
C THR A 405 -8.74 -2.58 -7.96
N LEU A 406 -8.42 -2.59 -9.25
CA LEU A 406 -9.39 -2.35 -10.33
C LEU A 406 -9.82 -3.64 -11.06
N ARG A 407 -9.30 -4.82 -10.68
CA ARG A 407 -9.55 -6.10 -11.35
C ARG A 407 -11.04 -6.42 -11.56
N ASN A 408 -11.86 -6.12 -10.57
CA ASN A 408 -13.30 -6.41 -10.58
C ASN A 408 -14.15 -5.16 -10.83
N ARG A 409 -13.56 -4.09 -11.40
CA ARG A 409 -14.25 -2.84 -11.70
C ARG A 409 -14.22 -2.55 -13.19
N LEU A 410 -15.30 -1.98 -13.71
CA LEU A 410 -15.41 -1.54 -15.11
C LEU A 410 -15.29 -2.68 -16.15
N GLN A 411 -15.50 -3.94 -15.76
CA GLN A 411 -15.53 -5.08 -16.65
C GLN A 411 -16.69 -4.98 -17.65
N GLY A 412 -16.47 -5.36 -18.90
CA GLY A 412 -17.47 -5.28 -19.98
C GLY A 412 -17.77 -3.84 -20.43
N THR A 413 -16.98 -2.85 -20.03
CA THR A 413 -17.16 -1.44 -20.39
C THR A 413 -16.07 -0.92 -21.32
N PRO A 414 -16.26 0.24 -21.97
CA PRO A 414 -15.20 0.84 -22.80
C PRO A 414 -13.91 1.20 -22.05
N ALA A 415 -13.93 1.24 -20.72
CA ALA A 415 -12.76 1.51 -19.88
C ALA A 415 -11.93 0.26 -19.54
N GLU A 416 -12.47 -0.95 -19.77
CA GLU A 416 -11.75 -2.21 -19.53
C GLU A 416 -10.46 -2.29 -20.34
N GLY A 417 -9.34 -2.59 -19.67
CA GLY A 417 -8.02 -2.66 -20.28
C GLY A 417 -7.45 -1.32 -20.76
N ARG A 418 -8.19 -0.20 -20.61
CA ARG A 418 -7.84 1.13 -21.11
C ARG A 418 -7.64 2.18 -20.02
N LEU A 419 -8.06 1.88 -18.79
CA LEU A 419 -7.80 2.71 -17.63
C LEU A 419 -6.66 2.09 -16.82
N TYR A 420 -5.64 2.88 -16.56
CA TYR A 420 -4.49 2.60 -15.70
C TYR A 420 -4.55 3.56 -14.53
N GLY A 421 -4.82 3.06 -13.32
CA GLY A 421 -5.10 3.98 -12.23
C GLY A 421 -4.77 3.45 -10.85
N LYS A 422 -4.71 4.39 -9.92
CA LYS A 422 -4.57 4.16 -8.48
C LYS A 422 -5.87 4.49 -7.77
N SER A 423 -6.45 3.53 -7.08
CA SER A 423 -7.60 3.76 -6.21
C SER A 423 -7.16 4.20 -4.80
N GLY A 424 -7.99 4.98 -4.14
CA GLY A 424 -7.83 5.36 -2.75
C GLY A 424 -9.11 5.13 -1.97
N ALA A 425 -8.98 4.65 -0.71
CA ALA A 425 -10.09 4.51 0.22
C ALA A 425 -9.57 4.57 1.65
N ILE A 426 -10.01 5.56 2.40
CA ILE A 426 -9.97 5.62 3.85
C ILE A 426 -11.35 6.06 4.34
N SER A 427 -11.61 5.97 5.65
CA SER A 427 -12.95 6.31 6.18
C SER A 427 -13.56 7.53 5.51
N ARG A 428 -14.72 7.34 4.83
CA ARG A 428 -15.53 8.38 4.18
C ARG A 428 -14.85 9.17 3.05
N ASN A 429 -13.65 8.74 2.60
CA ASN A 429 -12.92 9.38 1.51
C ASN A 429 -12.55 8.31 0.48
N PHE A 430 -12.90 8.56 -0.77
CA PHE A 430 -12.67 7.64 -1.89
C PHE A 430 -12.06 8.40 -3.05
N ALA A 431 -11.15 7.74 -3.77
CA ALA A 431 -10.41 8.37 -4.85
C ALA A 431 -10.11 7.39 -5.99
N LEU A 432 -9.95 7.95 -7.17
CA LEU A 432 -9.36 7.28 -8.33
C LEU A 432 -8.64 8.33 -9.17
N ALA A 433 -7.37 8.07 -9.49
CA ALA A 433 -6.59 8.92 -10.37
C ALA A 433 -5.73 8.06 -11.30
N GLY A 434 -5.45 8.55 -12.50
CA GLY A 434 -4.65 7.80 -13.47
C GLY A 434 -4.84 8.24 -14.91
N TYR A 435 -4.60 7.31 -15.82
CA TYR A 435 -4.70 7.51 -17.25
C TYR A 435 -5.87 6.74 -17.82
N LEU A 436 -6.57 7.34 -18.78
CA LEU A 436 -7.63 6.69 -19.54
C LEU A 436 -7.38 6.91 -21.04
N GLU A 437 -7.54 5.86 -21.81
CA GLU A 437 -7.51 5.87 -23.28
C GLU A 437 -8.93 5.66 -23.85
N PRO A 438 -9.74 6.74 -23.95
CA PRO A 438 -11.09 6.59 -24.48
C PRO A 438 -11.04 6.09 -25.93
N PRO A 439 -11.97 5.20 -26.36
CA PRO A 439 -11.94 4.64 -27.72
C PRO A 439 -12.00 5.68 -28.85
N ASN A 440 -12.62 6.83 -28.60
CA ASN A 440 -12.90 7.85 -29.61
C ASN A 440 -12.42 9.26 -29.22
N TYR A 441 -11.50 9.35 -28.27
CA TYR A 441 -10.95 10.63 -27.81
C TYR A 441 -9.47 10.49 -27.49
N GLU A 442 -8.79 11.65 -27.31
CA GLU A 442 -7.38 11.71 -26.90
C GLU A 442 -7.16 11.06 -25.53
N PRO A 443 -5.98 10.48 -25.28
CA PRO A 443 -5.62 9.98 -23.94
C PRO A 443 -5.73 11.07 -22.88
N LEU A 444 -6.26 10.70 -21.72
CA LEU A 444 -6.57 11.58 -20.60
C LEU A 444 -5.72 11.24 -19.38
N ALA A 445 -5.31 12.27 -18.63
CA ALA A 445 -4.97 12.19 -17.22
C ALA A 445 -6.18 12.69 -16.42
N PHE A 446 -6.57 11.97 -15.35
CA PHE A 446 -7.75 12.34 -14.57
C PHE A 446 -7.59 12.07 -13.08
N THR A 447 -8.32 12.81 -12.29
CA THR A 447 -8.46 12.64 -10.84
C THR A 447 -9.91 12.82 -10.45
N ILE A 448 -10.43 11.90 -9.61
CA ILE A 448 -11.76 11.94 -9.01
C ILE A 448 -11.59 11.70 -7.51
N LEU A 449 -12.01 12.65 -6.68
CA LEU A 449 -11.92 12.62 -5.24
C LEU A 449 -13.30 12.86 -4.61
N ILE A 450 -13.81 11.92 -3.82
CA ILE A 450 -15.03 12.06 -3.03
C ILE A 450 -14.63 12.08 -1.56
N ASN A 451 -14.84 13.21 -0.90
CA ASN A 451 -14.54 13.35 0.51
C ASN A 451 -15.79 13.57 1.37
N ASN A 452 -15.74 13.09 2.60
CA ASN A 452 -16.78 13.23 3.62
C ASN A 452 -18.15 12.61 3.23
N ILE A 453 -18.15 11.58 2.39
CA ILE A 453 -19.39 10.87 2.04
C ILE A 453 -19.89 10.06 3.25
N ASN A 454 -21.18 10.20 3.58
CA ASN A 454 -21.81 9.43 4.65
C ASN A 454 -22.28 8.06 4.16
N ALA A 455 -21.41 7.37 3.41
CA ALA A 455 -21.67 6.03 2.87
C ALA A 455 -20.36 5.25 2.74
N GLY A 456 -20.46 3.94 2.57
CA GLY A 456 -19.32 3.06 2.32
C GLY A 456 -18.89 3.00 0.85
N GLY A 457 -17.85 2.22 0.59
CA GLY A 457 -17.32 2.03 -0.76
C GLY A 457 -18.30 1.39 -1.74
N SER A 458 -19.31 0.66 -1.27
CA SER A 458 -20.39 0.12 -2.10
C SER A 458 -21.26 1.18 -2.77
N VAL A 459 -21.26 2.40 -2.24
CA VAL A 459 -21.96 3.57 -2.82
C VAL A 459 -20.97 4.48 -3.55
N ALA A 460 -19.83 4.80 -2.94
CA ALA A 460 -18.89 5.76 -3.50
C ALA A 460 -18.19 5.27 -4.78
N ARG A 461 -17.80 3.99 -4.82
CA ARG A 461 -17.08 3.41 -5.98
C ARG A 461 -17.94 3.43 -7.26
N PRO A 462 -19.21 3.02 -7.27
CA PRO A 462 -20.08 3.15 -8.44
C PRO A 462 -20.20 4.59 -8.97
N ILE A 463 -20.23 5.60 -8.10
CA ILE A 463 -20.27 7.01 -8.51
C ILE A 463 -18.96 7.39 -9.24
N ILE A 464 -17.82 6.96 -8.73
CA ILE A 464 -16.53 7.15 -9.40
C ILE A 464 -16.51 6.41 -10.76
N ASP A 465 -17.00 5.17 -10.80
CA ASP A 465 -17.09 4.38 -12.03
C ASP A 465 -18.01 5.02 -13.07
N ASP A 466 -19.13 5.61 -12.64
CA ASP A 466 -20.03 6.36 -13.54
C ASP A 466 -19.30 7.55 -14.18
N ILE A 467 -18.50 8.31 -13.42
CA ILE A 467 -17.68 9.40 -13.98
C ILE A 467 -16.69 8.85 -15.00
N VAL A 468 -15.98 7.77 -14.68
CA VAL A 468 -15.05 7.13 -15.63
C VAL A 468 -15.74 6.70 -16.92
N LEU A 469 -16.97 6.18 -16.85
CA LEU A 469 -17.75 5.81 -18.02
C LEU A 469 -18.10 7.01 -18.89
N GLN A 470 -18.39 8.18 -18.29
CA GLN A 470 -18.58 9.41 -19.07
C GLN A 470 -17.29 9.83 -19.78
N LEU A 471 -16.12 9.71 -19.10
CA LEU A 471 -14.83 9.99 -19.72
C LEU A 471 -14.53 9.02 -20.87
N ALA A 472 -14.85 7.73 -20.72
CA ALA A 472 -14.67 6.72 -21.76
C ALA A 472 -15.61 6.90 -22.96
N ALA A 473 -16.73 7.61 -22.78
CA ALA A 473 -17.71 7.91 -23.83
C ALA A 473 -17.39 9.19 -24.62
N LEU A 474 -16.30 9.89 -24.27
CA LEU A 474 -15.91 11.14 -24.96
C LEU A 474 -15.60 10.88 -26.44
N LYS A 475 -16.01 11.82 -27.29
CA LYS A 475 -15.65 11.95 -28.69
C LYS A 475 -15.51 13.43 -29.06
N PRO A 476 -14.78 13.78 -30.15
CA PRO A 476 -14.80 15.15 -30.66
C PRO A 476 -16.24 15.61 -30.89
N CYS A 477 -16.50 16.90 -30.64
CA CYS A 477 -17.77 17.51 -31.05
C CYS A 477 -17.76 17.66 -32.58
N ASP A 478 -18.91 17.40 -33.22
CA ASP A 478 -19.12 17.65 -34.64
C ASP A 478 -19.18 19.15 -34.91
#